data_d56e942a6eba72d88fe2891c621116d6
#
_entry.id   d56e942a6eba72d88fe2891c621116d6
#
_cell.length_a   1.000
_cell.length_b   1.000
_cell.length_c   1.000
_cell.angle_alpha   90.00
_cell.angle_beta   90.00
_cell.angle_gamma   90.00
#
_symmetry.space_group_name_H-M   'P 1'
#
loop_
_entity.id
_entity.type
_entity.pdbx_description
1 polymer ?
#
loop_
_entity_poly.entity_id
_entity_poly.type
_entity_poly.pdbx_seq_one_letter_code
_entity_poly.pdbx_strand_id
1 'polypeptide(L)'
;MNKPLTGLTKRKLRSSEWFNNPHNPGMTALYLERYLNYGLTRQELQSGKPIIGIAQTGNDLSPCNRHHIELAHRVREGIRAAGGIAMEFPTHPIQETGKRPTAALDRNLAYLGLSKCCSAIPSTAWCSPQAATRRRQPA
;
A
#
# COMPACT_ATOMS: atom_id res chain seq x y z
N MET A 1 19.10 32.55 -5.72
CA MET A 1 17.79 33.13 -5.33
C MET A 1 16.75 32.02 -5.46
N ASN A 2 16.48 31.30 -4.36
CA ASN A 2 15.45 30.26 -4.32
C ASN A 2 14.10 30.91 -4.05
N LYS A 3 13.22 30.87 -5.06
CA LYS A 3 11.82 31.30 -4.93
C LYS A 3 11.09 30.27 -4.06
N PRO A 4 10.45 30.67 -2.94
CA PRO A 4 9.69 29.72 -2.15
C PRO A 4 8.46 29.30 -2.96
N LEU A 5 8.22 27.98 -3.03
CA LEU A 5 7.01 27.37 -3.60
C LEU A 5 5.81 27.61 -2.67
N THR A 6 5.44 28.85 -2.50
CA THR A 6 4.21 29.29 -1.81
C THR A 6 3.08 29.26 -2.81
N GLY A 7 2.23 28.21 -2.76
CA GLY A 7 1.05 28.13 -3.61
C GLY A 7 0.48 26.73 -3.84
N LEU A 8 1.05 25.68 -3.27
CA LEU A 8 0.42 24.38 -3.28
C LEU A 8 -0.73 24.35 -2.27
N THR A 9 -1.95 24.62 -2.74
CA THR A 9 -3.16 24.27 -2.00
C THR A 9 -3.02 22.83 -1.52
N LYS A 10 -3.03 22.63 -0.22
CA LYS A 10 -2.83 21.32 0.43
C LYS A 10 -3.91 20.38 -0.09
N ARG A 11 -3.57 19.54 -1.05
CA ARG A 11 -4.52 18.62 -1.69
C ARG A 11 -5.15 17.74 -0.61
N LYS A 12 -6.48 17.72 -0.56
CA LYS A 12 -7.21 16.85 0.37
C LYS A 12 -6.88 15.39 0.05
N LEU A 13 -6.28 14.68 1.00
CA LEU A 13 -5.95 13.28 0.83
C LEU A 13 -7.21 12.42 0.96
N ARG A 14 -7.29 11.33 0.21
CA ARG A 14 -8.40 10.37 0.29
C ARG A 14 -8.56 9.78 1.70
N SER A 15 -7.46 9.62 2.44
CA SER A 15 -7.47 9.17 3.84
C SER A 15 -8.31 10.03 4.77
N SER A 16 -8.51 11.32 4.44
CA SER A 16 -9.36 12.21 5.23
C SER A 16 -10.84 11.80 5.19
N GLU A 17 -11.29 11.07 4.18
CA GLU A 17 -12.66 10.56 4.08
C GLU A 17 -12.95 9.46 5.11
N TRP A 18 -11.92 8.74 5.54
CA TRP A 18 -12.03 7.71 6.57
C TRP A 18 -11.74 8.26 7.98
N PHE A 19 -10.66 9.03 8.11
CA PHE A 19 -10.11 9.40 9.41
C PHE A 19 -10.43 10.81 9.87
N ASN A 20 -11.00 11.64 8.98
CA ASN A 20 -11.29 13.05 9.24
C ASN A 20 -12.53 13.53 8.47
N ASN A 21 -13.60 12.75 8.45
CA ASN A 21 -14.82 13.11 7.72
C ASN A 21 -15.84 13.77 8.66
N PRO A 22 -16.03 15.10 8.59
CA PRO A 22 -16.96 15.82 9.45
C PRO A 22 -18.43 15.48 9.14
N HIS A 23 -18.72 15.00 7.92
CA HIS A 23 -20.09 14.64 7.51
C HIS A 23 -20.51 13.25 8.00
N ASN A 24 -19.56 12.43 8.44
CA ASN A 24 -19.87 11.08 8.95
C ASN A 24 -18.96 10.72 10.15
N PRO A 25 -19.19 11.33 11.33
CA PRO A 25 -18.33 11.12 12.50
C PRO A 25 -18.41 9.68 13.04
N GLY A 26 -19.57 9.01 12.91
CA GLY A 26 -19.74 7.62 13.35
C GLY A 26 -18.84 6.66 12.58
N MET A 27 -18.81 6.77 11.25
CA MET A 27 -17.91 5.96 10.42
C MET A 27 -16.43 6.31 10.65
N THR A 28 -16.13 7.58 10.88
CA THR A 28 -14.77 8.00 11.23
C THR A 28 -14.29 7.35 12.53
N ALA A 29 -15.14 7.32 13.56
CA ALA A 29 -14.83 6.65 14.82
C ALA A 29 -14.58 5.14 14.62
N LEU A 30 -15.44 4.48 13.84
CA LEU A 30 -15.33 3.06 13.51
C LEU A 30 -14.00 2.73 12.79
N TYR A 31 -13.62 3.53 11.80
CA TYR A 31 -12.36 3.34 11.09
C TYR A 31 -11.15 3.59 12.00
N LEU A 32 -11.17 4.62 12.82
CA LEU A 32 -10.10 4.88 13.77
C LEU A 32 -9.92 3.70 14.72
N GLU A 33 -11.00 3.20 15.33
CA GLU A 33 -10.95 2.06 16.25
C GLU A 33 -10.32 0.82 15.62
N ARG A 34 -10.71 0.47 14.39
CA ARG A 34 -10.15 -0.67 13.66
C ARG A 34 -8.64 -0.55 13.47
N TYR A 35 -8.14 0.63 13.14
CA TYR A 35 -6.71 0.82 12.85
C TYR A 35 -5.85 1.01 14.11
N LEU A 36 -6.44 1.35 15.25
CA LEU A 36 -5.74 1.33 16.55
C LEU A 36 -5.23 -0.07 16.91
N ASN A 37 -5.95 -1.12 16.50
CA ASN A 37 -5.53 -2.51 16.72
C ASN A 37 -4.24 -2.89 15.99
N TYR A 38 -3.82 -2.11 14.98
CA TYR A 38 -2.55 -2.28 14.26
C TYR A 38 -1.41 -1.46 14.85
N GLY A 39 -1.59 -0.87 16.04
CA GLY A 39 -0.59 -0.05 16.69
C GLY A 39 -0.41 1.35 16.07
N LEU A 40 -1.35 1.79 15.24
CA LEU A 40 -1.42 3.16 14.75
C LEU A 40 -2.17 4.03 15.76
N THR A 41 -1.69 5.23 16.02
CA THR A 41 -2.37 6.16 16.94
C THR A 41 -3.42 6.99 16.20
N ARG A 42 -4.43 7.46 16.94
CA ARG A 42 -5.42 8.42 16.43
C ARG A 42 -4.75 9.66 15.85
N GLN A 43 -3.75 10.18 16.56
CA GLN A 43 -3.00 11.37 16.13
C GLN A 43 -2.30 11.13 14.80
N GLU A 44 -1.71 9.97 14.62
CA GLU A 44 -1.04 9.58 13.37
C GLU A 44 -2.02 9.51 12.20
N LEU A 45 -3.16 8.83 12.36
CA LEU A 45 -4.19 8.67 11.34
C LEU A 45 -4.84 10.01 10.94
N GLN A 46 -5.01 10.91 11.90
CA GLN A 46 -5.62 12.23 11.70
C GLN A 46 -4.62 13.34 11.37
N SER A 47 -3.32 13.03 11.33
CA SER A 47 -2.24 14.02 11.08
C SER A 47 -2.22 14.60 9.66
N GLY A 48 -2.98 14.02 8.72
CA GLY A 48 -2.91 14.36 7.31
C GLY A 48 -1.65 13.85 6.59
N LYS A 49 -0.91 12.93 7.19
CA LYS A 49 0.20 12.23 6.53
C LYS A 49 -0.31 11.37 5.38
N PRO A 50 0.47 11.21 4.29
CA PRO A 50 0.10 10.33 3.21
C PRO A 50 0.12 8.86 3.67
N ILE A 51 -0.90 8.11 3.30
CA ILE A 51 -0.96 6.67 3.50
C ILE A 51 -0.46 5.99 2.23
N ILE A 52 0.57 5.16 2.39
CA ILE A 52 1.19 4.42 1.28
C ILE A 52 0.92 2.93 1.46
N GLY A 53 0.21 2.35 0.52
CA GLY A 53 -0.05 0.91 0.47
C GLY A 53 1.17 0.15 -0.02
N ILE A 54 1.53 -0.94 0.66
CA ILE A 54 2.58 -1.87 0.26
C ILE A 54 1.91 -3.17 -0.18
N ALA A 55 1.84 -3.39 -1.49
CA ALA A 55 1.33 -4.62 -2.07
C ALA A 55 2.45 -5.65 -2.18
N GLN A 56 2.44 -6.73 -1.41
CA GLN A 56 3.48 -7.74 -1.40
C GLN A 56 2.93 -9.14 -1.68
N THR A 57 3.75 -10.00 -2.26
CA THR A 57 3.40 -11.39 -2.64
C THR A 57 4.18 -12.45 -1.86
N GLY A 58 4.93 -12.05 -0.85
CA GLY A 58 5.70 -12.99 -0.02
C GLY A 58 4.77 -13.91 0.76
N ASN A 59 4.94 -15.21 0.58
CA ASN A 59 4.17 -16.26 1.26
C ASN A 59 4.85 -17.62 1.06
N ASP A 60 4.38 -18.64 1.77
CA ASP A 60 4.96 -19.98 1.71
C ASP A 60 4.56 -20.76 0.45
N LEU A 61 3.47 -20.37 -0.24
CA LEU A 61 3.04 -20.99 -1.50
C LEU A 61 3.92 -20.57 -2.69
N SER A 62 4.65 -19.47 -2.55
CA SER A 62 5.55 -18.96 -3.57
C SER A 62 6.94 -18.74 -2.98
N PRO A 63 7.76 -19.80 -2.82
CA PRO A 63 9.08 -19.70 -2.20
C PRO A 63 10.00 -18.67 -2.86
N CYS A 64 9.88 -18.50 -4.18
CA CYS A 64 10.63 -17.49 -4.95
C CYS A 64 10.31 -16.05 -4.51
N ASN A 65 9.14 -15.81 -3.91
CA ASN A 65 8.70 -14.49 -3.49
C ASN A 65 8.88 -14.26 -1.97
N ARG A 66 9.39 -15.25 -1.24
CA ARG A 66 9.51 -15.15 0.23
C ARG A 66 10.31 -13.93 0.68
N HIS A 67 11.34 -13.56 -0.07
CA HIS A 67 12.14 -12.36 0.21
C HIS A 67 11.34 -11.04 0.12
N HIS A 68 10.16 -11.04 -0.50
CA HIS A 68 9.30 -9.85 -0.56
C HIS A 68 8.77 -9.43 0.82
N ILE A 69 8.71 -10.36 1.78
CA ILE A 69 8.35 -10.05 3.17
C ILE A 69 9.41 -9.11 3.77
N GLU A 70 10.69 -9.47 3.60
CA GLU A 70 11.80 -8.63 4.07
C GLU A 70 11.88 -7.29 3.32
N LEU A 71 11.67 -7.30 2.00
CA LEU A 71 11.59 -6.07 1.22
C LEU A 71 10.45 -5.16 1.67
N ALA A 72 9.29 -5.73 2.01
CA ALA A 72 8.16 -4.94 2.51
C ALA A 72 8.51 -4.24 3.83
N HIS A 73 9.27 -4.89 4.72
CA HIS A 73 9.78 -4.26 5.94
C HIS A 73 10.67 -3.07 5.61
N ARG A 74 11.62 -3.21 4.69
CA ARG A 74 12.50 -2.11 4.27
C ARG A 74 11.74 -0.96 3.63
N VAL A 75 10.75 -1.27 2.79
CA VAL A 75 9.88 -0.25 2.19
C VAL A 75 9.07 0.48 3.27
N ARG A 76 8.57 -0.24 4.27
CA ARG A 76 7.86 0.34 5.41
C ARG A 76 8.74 1.33 6.19
N GLU A 77 10.00 0.96 6.46
CA GLU A 77 10.96 1.84 7.12
C GLU A 77 11.19 3.13 6.31
N GLY A 78 11.41 2.99 4.98
CA GLY A 78 11.58 4.13 4.09
C GLY A 78 10.37 5.07 4.05
N ILE A 79 9.15 4.52 4.00
CA ILE A 79 7.92 5.31 4.03
C ILE A 79 7.80 6.08 5.36
N ARG A 80 8.10 5.44 6.49
CA ARG A 80 8.07 6.07 7.80
C ARG A 80 9.14 7.17 7.93
N ALA A 81 10.34 6.91 7.44
CA ALA A 81 11.42 7.90 7.41
C ALA A 81 11.05 9.12 6.56
N ALA A 82 10.30 8.93 5.48
CA ALA A 82 9.76 10.01 4.66
C ALA A 82 8.53 10.72 5.26
N GLY A 83 8.09 10.33 6.46
CA GLY A 83 6.94 10.94 7.15
C GLY A 83 5.57 10.43 6.70
N GLY A 84 5.51 9.29 5.98
CA GLY A 84 4.26 8.63 5.58
C GLY A 84 3.80 7.55 6.56
N ILE A 85 2.59 7.06 6.36
CA ILE A 85 2.01 5.91 7.05
C ILE A 85 2.03 4.72 6.08
N ALA A 86 2.70 3.64 6.47
CA ALA A 86 2.79 2.43 5.65
C ALA A 86 1.70 1.43 6.03
N MET A 87 0.94 0.96 5.04
CA MET A 87 -0.07 -0.10 5.20
C MET A 87 0.26 -1.24 4.23
N GLU A 88 0.58 -2.40 4.77
CA GLU A 88 0.92 -3.60 3.99
C GLU A 88 -0.31 -4.47 3.79
N PHE A 89 -0.42 -5.06 2.60
CA PHE A 89 -1.46 -6.05 2.29
C PHE A 89 -0.94 -7.08 1.30
N PRO A 90 -1.41 -8.34 1.42
CA PRO A 90 -1.02 -9.41 0.52
C PRO A 90 -1.65 -9.24 -0.86
N THR A 91 -0.92 -9.63 -1.89
CA THR A 91 -1.40 -9.80 -3.24
C THR A 91 -1.36 -11.27 -3.65
N HIS A 92 -1.76 -11.57 -4.87
CA HIS A 92 -1.94 -12.94 -5.36
C HIS A 92 -0.70 -13.82 -5.16
N PRO A 93 -0.83 -15.00 -4.51
CA PRO A 93 0.30 -15.81 -4.07
C PRO A 93 0.80 -16.82 -5.10
N ILE A 94 0.19 -16.95 -6.29
CA ILE A 94 0.51 -18.01 -7.25
C ILE A 94 1.74 -17.65 -8.07
N GLN A 95 2.75 -18.54 -8.05
CA GLN A 95 3.94 -18.45 -8.89
C GLN A 95 3.72 -19.11 -10.27
N GLU A 96 4.54 -18.73 -11.27
CA GLU A 96 4.47 -19.26 -12.63
C GLU A 96 4.59 -20.78 -12.68
N THR A 97 5.54 -21.34 -11.92
CA THR A 97 5.82 -22.78 -11.89
C THR A 97 4.77 -23.58 -11.13
N GLY A 98 3.93 -22.94 -10.33
CA GLY A 98 2.88 -23.60 -9.54
C GLY A 98 1.67 -24.06 -10.36
N LYS A 99 1.55 -23.60 -11.60
CA LYS A 99 0.41 -23.93 -12.47
C LYS A 99 0.87 -24.27 -13.89
N ARG A 100 0.35 -25.37 -14.43
CA ARG A 100 0.64 -25.83 -15.78
C ARG A 100 -0.61 -25.70 -16.67
N PRO A 101 -0.47 -25.37 -17.95
CA PRO A 101 0.78 -25.06 -18.67
C PRO A 101 1.34 -23.66 -18.37
N THR A 102 0.55 -22.75 -17.80
CA THR A 102 0.96 -21.37 -17.46
C THR A 102 0.07 -20.76 -16.40
N ALA A 103 0.62 -19.86 -15.60
CA ALA A 103 -0.10 -19.03 -14.63
C ALA A 103 -0.56 -17.66 -15.22
N ALA A 104 -0.49 -17.46 -16.53
CA ALA A 104 -0.77 -16.17 -17.15
C ALA A 104 -2.20 -15.67 -16.85
N LEU A 105 -3.20 -16.56 -16.92
CA LEU A 105 -4.59 -16.21 -16.62
C LEU A 105 -4.75 -15.81 -15.13
N ASP A 106 -4.13 -16.55 -14.22
CA ASP A 106 -4.19 -16.27 -12.79
C ASP A 106 -3.54 -14.92 -12.45
N ARG A 107 -2.46 -14.57 -13.14
CA ARG A 107 -1.82 -13.25 -13.02
C ARG A 107 -2.73 -12.12 -13.50
N ASN A 108 -3.49 -12.34 -14.57
CA ASN A 108 -4.47 -11.38 -15.04
C ASN A 108 -5.62 -11.21 -14.03
N LEU A 109 -6.08 -12.30 -13.38
CA LEU A 109 -7.09 -12.24 -12.34
C LEU A 109 -6.55 -11.53 -11.07
N ALA A 110 -5.26 -11.71 -10.76
CA ALA A 110 -4.61 -10.99 -9.67
C ALA A 110 -4.68 -9.47 -9.85
N TYR A 111 -4.62 -8.97 -11.09
CA TYR A 111 -4.79 -7.56 -11.39
C TYR A 111 -6.15 -7.02 -10.93
N LEU A 112 -7.22 -7.79 -11.11
CA LEU A 112 -8.56 -7.37 -10.67
C LEU A 112 -8.62 -7.21 -9.15
N GLY A 113 -8.05 -8.16 -8.39
CA GLY A 113 -7.95 -8.07 -6.93
C GLY A 113 -7.15 -6.84 -6.48
N LEU A 114 -5.99 -6.63 -7.08
CA LEU A 114 -5.15 -5.46 -6.80
C LEU A 114 -5.87 -4.14 -7.13
N SER A 115 -6.53 -4.06 -8.28
CA SER A 115 -7.31 -2.89 -8.69
C SER A 115 -8.43 -2.57 -7.68
N LYS A 116 -9.12 -3.59 -7.16
CA LYS A 116 -10.14 -3.41 -6.12
C LYS A 116 -9.54 -2.90 -4.82
N CYS A 117 -8.41 -3.44 -4.37
CA CYS A 117 -7.72 -2.94 -3.19
C CYS A 117 -7.29 -1.47 -3.38
N CYS A 118 -6.72 -1.14 -4.54
CA CYS A 118 -6.29 0.23 -4.85
C CYS A 118 -7.45 1.24 -4.87
N SER A 119 -8.63 0.82 -5.31
CA SER A 119 -9.81 1.68 -5.36
C SER A 119 -10.54 1.79 -4.03
N ALA A 120 -10.56 0.72 -3.24
CA ALA A 120 -11.31 0.65 -1.98
C ALA A 120 -10.57 1.31 -0.81
N ILE A 121 -9.25 1.19 -0.73
CA ILE A 121 -8.46 1.71 0.38
C ILE A 121 -8.10 3.18 0.12
N PRO A 122 -8.23 4.08 1.11
CA PRO A 122 -7.97 5.51 0.96
C PRO A 122 -6.47 5.83 1.01
N SER A 123 -5.67 5.05 0.29
CA SER A 123 -4.24 5.30 0.17
C SER A 123 -3.94 6.45 -0.78
N THR A 124 -2.84 7.15 -0.51
CA THR A 124 -2.35 8.25 -1.35
C THR A 124 -1.54 7.73 -2.53
N ALA A 125 -0.81 6.64 -2.31
CA ALA A 125 0.02 5.99 -3.32
C ALA A 125 0.23 4.51 -2.98
N TRP A 126 0.80 3.77 -3.92
CA TRP A 126 1.06 2.34 -3.82
C TRP A 126 2.50 2.02 -4.17
N CYS A 127 3.11 1.11 -3.42
CA CYS A 127 4.42 0.54 -3.69
C CYS A 127 4.29 -0.98 -3.80
N SER A 128 4.85 -1.57 -4.85
CA SER A 128 4.93 -3.02 -5.01
C SER A 128 6.39 -3.44 -5.15
N PRO A 129 6.90 -4.33 -4.28
CA PRO A 129 8.24 -4.88 -4.41
C PRO A 129 8.49 -5.58 -5.76
N GLN A 130 7.44 -6.09 -6.40
CA GLN A 130 7.53 -6.74 -7.72
C GLN A 130 7.98 -5.80 -8.85
N ALA A 131 7.73 -4.50 -8.72
CA ALA A 131 8.16 -3.53 -9.73
C ALA A 131 9.68 -3.41 -9.81
N ALA A 132 10.40 -3.74 -8.75
CA ALA A 132 11.85 -3.70 -8.69
C ALA A 132 12.53 -4.87 -9.41
N THR A 133 11.87 -6.04 -9.51
CA THR A 133 12.45 -7.25 -10.10
C THR A 133 12.37 -7.30 -11.62
N ARG A 134 11.50 -6.52 -12.26
CA ARG A 134 11.37 -6.49 -13.73
C ARG A 134 12.48 -5.76 -14.48
N ARG A 135 13.44 -5.09 -13.80
CA ARG A 135 14.47 -4.28 -14.47
C ARG A 135 15.81 -4.98 -14.71
N ARG A 136 15.90 -6.31 -14.53
CA ARG A 136 17.13 -7.05 -14.83
C ARG A 136 16.86 -8.34 -15.60
N GLN A 137 16.47 -8.20 -16.86
CA GLN A 137 16.88 -9.13 -17.89
C GLN A 137 17.69 -8.32 -18.90
N PRO A 138 19.02 -8.46 -18.94
CA PRO A 138 19.77 -8.07 -20.12
C PRO A 138 19.42 -9.00 -21.25
N ALA A 139 19.29 -8.43 -22.45
CA ALA A 139 19.12 -9.12 -23.70
C ALA A 139 20.28 -10.08 -23.97
#